data_0fd8289dc8beb9b01007fe07e93db0fd
#
_entry.id   0fd8289dc8beb9b01007fe07e93db0fd
#
_cell.length_a   1.000
_cell.length_b   1.000
_cell.length_c   1.000
_cell.angle_alpha   90.00
_cell.angle_beta   90.00
_cell.angle_gamma   90.00
#
_symmetry.space_group_name_H-M   'P 1'
#
loop_
_entity.id
_entity.type
_entity.pdbx_description
1 polymer ?
#
loop_
_entity_poly.entity_id
_entity_poly.type
_entity_poly.pdbx_seq_one_letter_code
_entity_poly.pdbx_strand_id
1 'polypeptide(L)'
;FVIEQIAGDMLPKATQNQMVATGFLRNSMINEEGGIDPEQFRMEAQFNRMDIIGRAVLGLTVQCGQCHTHKYDPLTQTEYYQMMSFLNNEHEACVTVLSAEERKERDEILKRAREVEDKIKQDLPGWRERMVAWETEVRALPQPKWEPVALEFDDTTAGGQKCVSQG
;
A
#
# COMPACT_ATOMS: atom_id res chain seq x y z
N PHE A 1 16.37 5.60 -17.43
CA PHE A 1 15.35 4.55 -17.57
C PHE A 1 15.34 3.61 -16.36
N VAL A 2 16.40 2.81 -16.10
CA VAL A 2 16.42 1.81 -15.01
C VAL A 2 16.15 2.46 -13.64
N ILE A 3 16.79 3.58 -13.35
CA ILE A 3 16.56 4.33 -12.09
C ILE A 3 15.09 4.74 -11.95
N GLU A 4 14.44 5.17 -13.01
CA GLU A 4 13.02 5.55 -12.99
C GLU A 4 12.10 4.35 -12.76
N GLN A 5 12.46 3.17 -13.28
CA GLN A 5 11.69 1.94 -13.05
C GLN A 5 11.78 1.44 -11.58
N ILE A 6 12.91 1.67 -10.91
CA ILE A 6 13.15 1.17 -9.56
C ILE A 6 12.83 2.21 -8.49
N ALA A 7 13.15 3.48 -8.75
CA ALA A 7 13.09 4.58 -7.77
C ALA A 7 12.68 5.91 -8.42
N GLY A 8 11.77 5.88 -9.39
CA GLY A 8 11.32 7.07 -10.10
C GLY A 8 10.59 8.07 -9.21
N ASP A 9 9.88 7.60 -8.22
CA ASP A 9 9.17 8.38 -7.21
C ASP A 9 10.11 9.11 -6.24
N MET A 10 11.33 8.59 -6.05
CA MET A 10 12.35 9.19 -5.18
C MET A 10 13.17 10.30 -5.87
N LEU A 11 12.97 10.52 -7.16
CA LEU A 11 13.68 11.57 -7.89
C LEU A 11 13.24 12.97 -7.44
N PRO A 12 14.15 13.96 -7.38
CA PRO A 12 13.78 15.32 -7.03
C PRO A 12 12.69 15.85 -7.99
N LYS A 13 11.54 16.26 -7.46
CA LYS A 13 10.39 16.74 -8.24
C LYS A 13 9.88 15.69 -9.24
N ALA A 14 9.77 14.46 -8.80
CA ALA A 14 9.30 13.35 -9.63
C ALA A 14 8.06 13.72 -10.44
N THR A 15 8.11 13.48 -11.73
CA THR A 15 6.97 13.66 -12.65
C THR A 15 6.01 12.48 -12.53
N GLN A 16 4.77 12.65 -12.98
CA GLN A 16 3.79 11.56 -13.02
C GLN A 16 4.35 10.34 -13.78
N ASN A 17 5.04 10.55 -14.89
CA ASN A 17 5.62 9.44 -15.68
C ASN A 17 6.70 8.68 -14.91
N GLN A 18 7.50 9.38 -14.10
CA GLN A 18 8.51 8.75 -13.24
C GLN A 18 7.87 7.96 -12.09
N MET A 19 6.77 8.47 -11.53
CA MET A 19 5.99 7.71 -10.56
C MET A 19 5.33 6.48 -11.19
N VAL A 20 4.76 6.61 -12.39
CA VAL A 20 4.17 5.48 -13.14
C VAL A 20 5.23 4.44 -13.50
N ALA A 21 6.46 4.87 -13.79
CA ALA A 21 7.56 3.96 -14.14
C ALA A 21 7.87 2.96 -13.01
N THR A 22 7.69 3.34 -11.73
CA THR A 22 7.87 2.42 -10.59
C THR A 22 6.86 1.28 -10.56
N GLY A 23 5.78 1.39 -11.34
CA GLY A 23 4.81 0.30 -11.56
C GLY A 23 5.44 -0.95 -12.17
N PHE A 24 6.67 -0.86 -12.71
CA PHE A 24 7.45 -2.03 -13.12
C PHE A 24 7.58 -3.06 -11.99
N LEU A 25 7.79 -2.62 -10.75
CA LEU A 25 7.89 -3.50 -9.58
C LEU A 25 6.54 -4.10 -9.16
N ARG A 26 5.43 -3.56 -9.67
CA ARG A 26 4.07 -4.08 -9.42
C ARG A 26 3.64 -5.15 -10.42
N ASN A 27 4.48 -5.53 -11.38
CA ASN A 27 4.27 -6.69 -12.24
C ASN A 27 4.47 -8.02 -11.49
N SER A 28 4.09 -8.05 -10.23
CA SER A 28 4.04 -9.21 -9.35
C SER A 28 2.61 -9.67 -9.15
N MET A 29 2.42 -10.88 -8.63
CA MET A 29 1.09 -11.34 -8.26
C MET A 29 0.51 -10.44 -7.15
N ILE A 30 -0.75 -10.07 -7.32
CA ILE A 30 -1.54 -9.33 -6.33
C ILE A 30 -2.64 -10.28 -5.85
N ASN A 31 -2.77 -10.41 -4.54
CA ASN A 31 -3.88 -11.14 -3.95
C ASN A 31 -4.78 -10.13 -3.22
N GLU A 32 -6.06 -10.09 -3.64
CA GLU A 32 -7.09 -9.24 -3.05
C GLU A 32 -8.24 -10.08 -2.47
N GLU A 33 -8.02 -11.38 -2.25
CA GLU A 33 -9.02 -12.27 -1.67
C GLU A 33 -9.20 -12.01 -0.18
N GLY A 34 -10.43 -12.19 0.31
CA GLY A 34 -10.70 -12.15 1.75
C GLY A 34 -10.14 -13.38 2.47
N GLY A 35 -9.65 -13.19 3.71
CA GLY A 35 -9.13 -14.29 4.53
C GLY A 35 -7.68 -14.68 4.28
N ILE A 36 -6.91 -13.84 3.57
CA ILE A 36 -5.47 -14.03 3.37
C ILE A 36 -4.68 -13.61 4.62
N ASP A 37 -3.48 -14.14 4.77
CA ASP A 37 -2.47 -13.59 5.67
C ASP A 37 -1.74 -12.43 4.98
N PRO A 38 -1.97 -11.16 5.39
CA PRO A 38 -1.39 -10.00 4.71
C PRO A 38 0.14 -10.00 4.74
N GLU A 39 0.75 -10.52 5.80
CA GLU A 39 2.21 -10.55 5.93
C GLU A 39 2.83 -11.61 5.02
N GLN A 40 2.20 -12.76 4.88
CA GLN A 40 2.64 -13.77 3.92
C GLN A 40 2.66 -13.19 2.50
N PHE A 41 1.56 -12.57 2.07
CA PHE A 41 1.47 -12.02 0.71
C PHE A 41 2.38 -10.81 0.50
N ARG A 42 2.63 -10.02 1.54
CA ARG A 42 3.63 -8.95 1.49
C ARG A 42 5.02 -9.53 1.22
N MET A 43 5.40 -10.60 1.89
CA MET A 43 6.69 -11.26 1.68
C MET A 43 6.79 -11.90 0.30
N GLU A 44 5.74 -12.56 -0.18
CA GLU A 44 5.70 -13.14 -1.52
C GLU A 44 5.84 -12.07 -2.61
N ALA A 45 5.19 -10.92 -2.43
CA ALA A 45 5.34 -9.79 -3.34
C ALA A 45 6.79 -9.29 -3.38
N GLN A 46 7.47 -9.23 -2.25
CA GLN A 46 8.89 -8.83 -2.20
C GLN A 46 9.80 -9.84 -2.90
N PHE A 47 9.60 -11.13 -2.71
CA PHE A 47 10.34 -12.16 -3.44
C PHE A 47 10.13 -12.06 -4.94
N ASN A 48 8.90 -11.78 -5.38
CA ASN A 48 8.58 -11.55 -6.79
C ASN A 48 9.29 -10.30 -7.34
N ARG A 49 9.35 -9.21 -6.59
CA ARG A 49 10.09 -8.01 -7.00
C ARG A 49 11.58 -8.24 -7.13
N MET A 50 12.16 -9.00 -6.20
CA MET A 50 13.55 -9.43 -6.28
C MET A 50 13.80 -10.23 -7.56
N ASP A 51 12.91 -11.15 -7.91
CA ASP A 51 13.02 -11.96 -9.12
C ASP A 51 12.88 -11.10 -10.39
N ILE A 52 11.94 -10.14 -10.40
CA ILE A 52 11.77 -9.19 -11.52
C ILE A 52 13.04 -8.36 -11.73
N ILE A 53 13.61 -7.78 -10.67
CA ILE A 53 14.85 -7.01 -10.76
C ILE A 53 15.99 -7.90 -11.22
N GLY A 54 16.12 -9.09 -10.63
CA GLY A 54 17.15 -10.05 -11.01
C GLY A 54 17.13 -10.39 -12.48
N ARG A 55 15.98 -10.82 -12.99
CA ARG A 55 15.85 -11.26 -14.39
C ARG A 55 15.89 -10.12 -15.39
N ALA A 56 15.14 -9.04 -15.13
CA ALA A 56 14.98 -7.96 -16.09
C ALA A 56 16.15 -6.97 -16.11
N VAL A 57 16.79 -6.72 -14.97
CA VAL A 57 17.87 -5.73 -14.86
C VAL A 57 19.24 -6.37 -14.81
N LEU A 58 19.40 -7.45 -14.02
CA LEU A 58 20.70 -8.10 -13.82
C LEU A 58 20.94 -9.28 -14.78
N GLY A 59 19.89 -9.83 -15.38
CA GLY A 59 19.97 -11.05 -16.20
C GLY A 59 20.29 -12.31 -15.39
N LEU A 60 20.00 -12.31 -14.08
CA LEU A 60 20.32 -13.37 -13.14
C LEU A 60 19.06 -14.00 -12.53
N THR A 61 19.13 -15.29 -12.21
CA THR A 61 18.07 -16.00 -11.48
C THR A 61 18.27 -15.87 -9.98
N VAL A 62 18.22 -14.63 -9.47
CA VAL A 62 18.54 -14.31 -8.06
C VAL A 62 17.65 -15.04 -7.06
N GLN A 63 16.45 -15.48 -7.46
CA GLN A 63 15.49 -16.16 -6.58
C GLN A 63 16.05 -17.42 -5.94
N CYS A 64 17.04 -18.09 -6.55
CA CYS A 64 17.74 -19.23 -5.96
C CYS A 64 18.41 -18.86 -4.63
N GLY A 65 18.83 -17.59 -4.48
CA GLY A 65 19.41 -17.03 -3.25
C GLY A 65 18.47 -16.97 -2.06
N GLN A 66 17.17 -17.12 -2.26
CA GLN A 66 16.17 -17.15 -1.20
C GLN A 66 16.41 -18.32 -0.22
N CYS A 67 16.77 -19.50 -0.71
CA CYS A 67 16.92 -20.70 0.11
C CYS A 67 18.39 -21.07 0.37
N HIS A 68 19.30 -20.75 -0.53
CA HIS A 68 20.72 -21.09 -0.40
C HIS A 68 21.58 -20.17 -1.27
N THR A 69 22.89 -20.14 -1.03
CA THR A 69 23.87 -19.47 -1.90
C THR A 69 23.72 -19.96 -3.34
N HIS A 70 23.67 -19.04 -4.31
CA HIS A 70 23.45 -19.38 -5.70
C HIS A 70 24.52 -20.38 -6.20
N LYS A 71 24.09 -21.37 -6.96
CA LYS A 71 24.98 -22.48 -7.33
C LYS A 71 26.07 -22.09 -8.34
N TYR A 72 25.72 -21.20 -9.27
CA TYR A 72 26.57 -20.86 -10.41
C TYR A 72 27.07 -19.44 -10.37
N ASP A 73 26.24 -18.50 -9.92
CA ASP A 73 26.60 -17.09 -9.86
C ASP A 73 27.15 -16.72 -8.48
N PRO A 74 28.07 -15.74 -8.38
CA PRO A 74 28.67 -15.32 -7.11
C PRO A 74 27.69 -14.48 -6.28
N LEU A 75 26.52 -15.05 -5.97
CA LEU A 75 25.47 -14.46 -5.16
C LEU A 75 25.22 -15.34 -3.93
N THR A 76 25.59 -14.83 -2.78
CA THR A 76 25.31 -15.50 -1.50
C THR A 76 23.88 -15.28 -1.06
N GLN A 77 23.35 -16.16 -0.22
CA GLN A 77 22.06 -15.97 0.42
C GLN A 77 22.01 -14.67 1.24
N THR A 78 23.10 -14.32 1.90
CA THR A 78 23.20 -13.07 2.66
C THR A 78 23.03 -11.85 1.76
N GLU A 79 23.70 -11.81 0.61
CA GLU A 79 23.58 -10.71 -0.35
C GLU A 79 22.17 -10.62 -0.94
N TYR A 80 21.50 -11.75 -1.17
CA TYR A 80 20.10 -11.78 -1.57
C TYR A 80 19.22 -11.02 -0.56
N TYR A 81 19.32 -11.34 0.73
CA TYR A 81 18.52 -10.67 1.77
C TYR A 81 18.96 -9.24 2.03
N GLN A 82 20.23 -8.91 1.85
CA GLN A 82 20.69 -7.52 1.88
C GLN A 82 20.05 -6.70 0.76
N MET A 83 19.99 -7.23 -0.46
CA MET A 83 19.31 -6.58 -1.57
C MET A 83 17.80 -6.45 -1.31
N MET A 84 17.15 -7.49 -0.79
CA MET A 84 15.73 -7.47 -0.43
C MET A 84 15.42 -6.40 0.61
N SER A 85 16.35 -6.08 1.52
CA SER A 85 16.15 -5.07 2.54
C SER A 85 15.89 -3.66 1.98
N PHE A 86 16.36 -3.35 0.78
CA PHE A 86 16.05 -2.08 0.10
C PHE A 86 14.58 -1.96 -0.29
N LEU A 87 13.89 -3.08 -0.49
CA LEU A 87 12.47 -3.12 -0.86
C LEU A 87 11.55 -3.24 0.36
N ASN A 88 12.09 -3.51 1.54
CA ASN A 88 11.28 -3.86 2.72
C ASN A 88 10.46 -2.69 3.28
N ASN A 89 10.84 -1.45 3.00
CA ASN A 89 10.16 -0.24 3.48
C ASN A 89 9.30 0.44 2.41
N GLU A 90 9.06 -0.20 1.28
CA GLU A 90 8.18 0.38 0.27
C GLU A 90 6.71 0.20 0.63
N HIS A 91 5.92 1.22 0.30
CA HIS A 91 4.48 1.20 0.42
C HIS A 91 3.84 1.08 -0.95
N GLU A 92 2.91 0.15 -1.08
CA GLU A 92 2.11 -0.01 -2.27
C GLU A 92 1.03 1.07 -2.32
N ALA A 93 1.32 2.16 -3.02
CA ALA A 93 0.37 3.24 -3.22
C ALA A 93 -0.29 3.15 -4.59
N CYS A 94 -1.59 3.46 -4.64
CA CYS A 94 -2.29 3.68 -5.89
C CYS A 94 -2.03 5.10 -6.38
N VAL A 95 -1.50 5.24 -7.58
CA VAL A 95 -1.28 6.54 -8.23
C VAL A 95 -2.34 6.76 -9.29
N THR A 96 -3.16 7.80 -9.13
CA THR A 96 -4.11 8.19 -10.18
C THR A 96 -3.35 8.86 -11.31
N VAL A 97 -3.40 8.24 -12.48
CA VAL A 97 -2.80 8.78 -13.71
C VAL A 97 -3.84 9.68 -14.39
N LEU A 98 -3.52 10.94 -14.54
CA LEU A 98 -4.39 11.94 -15.14
C LEU A 98 -3.76 12.49 -16.43
N SER A 99 -4.57 12.62 -17.47
CA SER A 99 -4.21 13.41 -18.65
C SER A 99 -4.01 14.88 -18.29
N ALA A 100 -3.50 15.68 -19.22
CA ALA A 100 -3.31 17.10 -18.99
C ALA A 100 -4.65 17.82 -18.76
N GLU A 101 -5.70 17.40 -19.47
CA GLU A 101 -7.05 17.93 -19.39
C GLU A 101 -7.71 17.60 -18.06
N GLU A 102 -7.68 16.34 -17.66
CA GLU A 102 -8.23 15.86 -16.37
C GLU A 102 -7.51 16.51 -15.18
N ARG A 103 -6.20 16.73 -15.30
CA ARG A 103 -5.43 17.44 -14.27
C ARG A 103 -5.90 18.87 -14.11
N LYS A 104 -6.12 19.56 -15.23
CA LYS A 104 -6.63 20.93 -15.22
C LYS A 104 -8.03 21.00 -14.61
N GLU A 105 -8.92 20.09 -15.02
CA GLU A 105 -10.27 20.01 -14.46
C GLU A 105 -10.25 19.73 -12.95
N ARG A 106 -9.44 18.77 -12.52
CA ARG A 106 -9.23 18.47 -11.10
C ARG A 106 -8.75 19.72 -10.33
N ASP A 107 -7.77 20.42 -10.87
CA ASP A 107 -7.20 21.60 -10.22
C ASP A 107 -8.22 22.74 -10.10
N GLU A 108 -9.09 22.90 -11.09
CA GLU A 108 -10.21 23.85 -11.06
C GLU A 108 -11.27 23.46 -10.03
N ILE A 109 -11.59 22.14 -9.91
CA ILE A 109 -12.50 21.62 -8.88
C ILE A 109 -11.93 21.84 -7.49
N LEU A 110 -10.65 21.50 -7.28
CA LEU A 110 -9.98 21.69 -5.99
C LEU A 110 -9.88 23.17 -5.61
N LYS A 111 -9.70 24.06 -6.57
CA LYS A 111 -9.73 25.51 -6.34
C LYS A 111 -11.11 25.95 -5.84
N ARG A 112 -12.18 25.56 -6.53
CA ARG A 112 -13.56 25.85 -6.10
C ARG A 112 -13.88 25.27 -4.73
N ALA A 113 -13.45 24.06 -4.45
CA ALA A 113 -13.64 23.42 -3.15
C ALA A 113 -12.98 24.23 -2.02
N ARG A 114 -11.75 24.72 -2.23
CA ARG A 114 -11.07 25.60 -1.27
C ARG A 114 -11.79 26.92 -1.08
N GLU A 115 -12.25 27.55 -2.16
CA GLU A 115 -13.00 28.81 -2.09
C GLU A 115 -14.29 28.65 -1.26
N VAL A 116 -15.01 27.53 -1.45
CA VAL A 116 -16.21 27.20 -0.65
C VAL A 116 -15.83 26.92 0.80
N GLU A 117 -14.77 26.17 1.06
CA GLU A 117 -14.28 25.89 2.40
C GLU A 117 -13.88 27.16 3.14
N ASP A 118 -13.16 28.06 2.48
CA ASP A 118 -12.76 29.34 3.06
C ASP A 118 -13.96 30.23 3.36
N LYS A 119 -14.97 30.24 2.48
CA LYS A 119 -16.22 30.93 2.72
C LYS A 119 -16.97 30.37 3.92
N ILE A 120 -17.09 29.06 4.03
CA ILE A 120 -17.70 28.39 5.18
C ILE A 120 -16.96 28.77 6.49
N LYS A 121 -15.65 28.79 6.47
CA LYS A 121 -14.83 29.19 7.63
C LYS A 121 -15.03 30.65 8.02
N GLN A 122 -15.23 31.54 7.03
CA GLN A 122 -15.55 32.95 7.28
C GLN A 122 -16.96 33.15 7.84
N ASP A 123 -17.94 32.41 7.31
CA ASP A 123 -19.34 32.48 7.74
C ASP A 123 -19.58 31.86 9.12
N LEU A 124 -18.65 31.04 9.61
CA LEU A 124 -18.70 30.35 10.88
C LEU A 124 -17.56 30.80 11.84
N PRO A 125 -17.60 32.03 12.36
CA PRO A 125 -16.58 32.47 13.31
C PRO A 125 -16.54 31.54 14.54
N GLY A 126 -15.34 31.26 15.04
CA GLY A 126 -15.13 30.33 16.17
C GLY A 126 -15.25 28.85 15.80
N TRP A 127 -15.19 28.50 14.53
CA TRP A 127 -15.24 27.10 14.10
C TRP A 127 -14.07 26.27 14.66
N ARG A 128 -12.89 26.86 14.82
CA ARG A 128 -11.70 26.16 15.35
C ARG A 128 -11.88 25.77 16.81
N GLU A 129 -12.37 26.72 17.61
CA GLU A 129 -12.63 26.52 19.03
C GLU A 129 -13.69 25.44 19.24
N ARG A 130 -14.75 25.47 18.42
CA ARG A 130 -15.78 24.41 18.44
C ARG A 130 -15.24 23.05 18.01
N MET A 131 -14.36 23.01 17.02
CA MET A 131 -13.72 21.77 16.59
C MET A 131 -12.85 21.18 17.69
N VAL A 132 -12.02 22.00 18.36
CA VAL A 132 -11.18 21.56 19.49
C VAL A 132 -12.06 21.07 20.67
N ALA A 133 -13.15 21.76 20.97
CA ALA A 133 -14.08 21.33 22.00
C ALA A 133 -14.71 19.97 21.66
N TRP A 134 -15.18 19.81 20.42
CA TRP A 134 -15.73 18.56 19.92
C TRP A 134 -14.70 17.42 19.94
N GLU A 135 -13.47 17.65 19.46
CA GLU A 135 -12.41 16.64 19.53
C GLU A 135 -12.10 16.20 20.96
N THR A 136 -12.13 17.13 21.89
CA THR A 136 -11.93 16.84 23.33
C THR A 136 -13.06 15.99 23.88
N GLU A 137 -14.30 16.32 23.53
CA GLU A 137 -15.48 15.56 23.92
C GLU A 137 -15.45 14.14 23.33
N VAL A 138 -15.16 14.00 22.04
CA VAL A 138 -15.09 12.70 21.35
C VAL A 138 -13.96 11.82 21.92
N ARG A 139 -12.80 12.41 22.24
CA ARG A 139 -11.70 11.68 22.89
C ARG A 139 -12.03 11.22 24.31
N ALA A 140 -12.93 11.91 24.99
CA ALA A 140 -13.37 11.55 26.32
C ALA A 140 -14.45 10.45 26.31
N LEU A 141 -15.06 10.15 25.15
CA LEU A 141 -16.00 9.06 25.02
C LEU A 141 -15.31 7.72 25.33
N PRO A 142 -15.98 6.81 26.03
CA PRO A 142 -15.45 5.48 26.26
C PRO A 142 -15.17 4.80 24.92
N GLN A 143 -13.94 4.32 24.76
CA GLN A 143 -13.57 3.55 23.57
C GLN A 143 -14.45 2.29 23.50
N PRO A 144 -15.03 1.97 22.34
CA PRO A 144 -15.79 0.74 22.18
C PRO A 144 -14.87 -0.44 22.52
N LYS A 145 -15.31 -1.27 23.47
CA LYS A 145 -14.62 -2.52 23.76
C LYS A 145 -14.88 -3.46 22.59
N TRP A 146 -13.88 -3.70 21.80
CA TRP A 146 -13.92 -4.74 20.79
C TRP A 146 -13.76 -6.09 21.48
N GLU A 147 -14.85 -6.83 21.60
CA GLU A 147 -14.76 -8.21 22.03
C GLU A 147 -14.53 -9.08 20.79
N PRO A 148 -13.53 -9.97 20.84
CA PRO A 148 -13.35 -10.91 19.74
C PRO A 148 -14.59 -11.78 19.64
N VAL A 149 -15.25 -11.74 18.49
CA VAL A 149 -16.35 -12.67 18.19
C VAL A 149 -15.70 -14.03 17.90
N ALA A 150 -15.89 -15.00 18.80
CA ALA A 150 -15.51 -16.37 18.52
C ALA A 150 -16.47 -16.91 17.44
N LEU A 151 -15.98 -17.06 16.23
CA LEU A 151 -16.70 -17.75 15.16
C LEU A 151 -16.41 -19.25 15.31
N GLU A 152 -17.37 -19.99 15.83
CA GLU A 152 -17.33 -21.47 15.74
C GLU A 152 -17.90 -21.87 14.38
N PHE A 153 -17.06 -22.46 13.57
CA PHE A 153 -17.47 -23.09 12.31
C PHE A 153 -17.83 -24.54 12.59
N ASP A 154 -19.10 -24.89 12.42
CA ASP A 154 -19.55 -26.28 12.49
C ASP A 154 -19.42 -26.90 11.09
N ASP A 155 -18.35 -27.67 10.90
CA ASP A 155 -18.05 -28.39 9.65
C ASP A 155 -18.98 -29.61 9.41
N THR A 156 -19.93 -29.87 10.29
CA THR A 156 -20.74 -31.12 10.23
C THR A 156 -21.94 -31.04 9.30
N THR A 157 -22.26 -29.87 8.72
CA THR A 157 -23.35 -29.71 7.78
C THR A 157 -22.84 -29.46 6.36
N ALA A 158 -22.86 -30.48 5.53
CA ALA A 158 -22.62 -30.32 4.10
C ALA A 158 -23.62 -29.29 3.51
N GLY A 159 -23.13 -28.08 3.21
CA GLY A 159 -23.87 -27.07 2.45
C GLY A 159 -24.34 -25.83 3.19
N GLY A 160 -23.97 -25.59 4.44
CA GLY A 160 -24.37 -24.36 5.11
C GLY A 160 -23.41 -23.96 6.24
N GLN A 161 -22.66 -22.89 6.02
CA GLN A 161 -21.95 -22.21 7.09
C GLN A 161 -22.96 -21.54 8.04
N LYS A 162 -23.16 -22.09 9.22
CA LYS A 162 -23.85 -21.37 10.30
C LYS A 162 -22.82 -20.60 11.11
N CYS A 163 -22.80 -19.29 10.92
CA CYS A 163 -22.15 -18.41 11.90
C CYS A 163 -23.06 -18.32 13.13
N VAL A 164 -22.62 -18.88 14.25
CA VAL A 164 -23.30 -18.69 15.53
C VAL A 164 -22.52 -17.61 16.29
N SER A 165 -23.10 -16.40 16.41
CA SER A 165 -22.60 -15.41 17.35
C SER A 165 -23.08 -15.82 18.74
N GLN A 166 -22.17 -16.17 19.64
CA GLN A 166 -22.48 -16.19 21.06
C GLN A 166 -22.37 -14.78 21.60
N GLY A 167 -23.50 -14.23 22.08
CA GLY A 167 -23.58 -12.95 22.78
C GLY A 167 -23.10 -13.07 24.22
#